data_e7368418785b27040dfc14602d0f299a
#
_entry.id   e7368418785b27040dfc14602d0f299a
#
_cell.length_a   1.000
_cell.length_b   1.000
_cell.length_c   1.000
_cell.angle_alpha   90.00
_cell.angle_beta   90.00
_cell.angle_gamma   90.00
#
_symmetry.space_group_name_H-M   'P 1'
#
loop_
_entity.id
_entity.type
_entity.pdbx_description
1 polymer ?
#
loop_
_entity_poly.entity_id
_entity_poly.type
_entity_poly.pdbx_seq_one_letter_code
_entity_poly.pdbx_strand_id
1 'polypeptide(L)'
;MKLDQAIREYIISLSTAEGKAKNTVESYSRDLRQYSDYLKENYITDTSKIEEETIYSYIDDLNDRYASTSINRIKTTIRNFHRYLNFKYNLKDPSLNVATSKGKKRLPIYATKQEIEKLMSVFNDEDPQDLFDHTILETIYGLGLRVSECCDMRTSQVNLTDGFVKILGKGNKERLIPIPDTTKKLMHMYFANVRTLWQKKNTNRFFINHFGKPIYSEYVENLIRNKAYEAGIKKPLTPHKLRHSYATHLLEGGADLRVIQELLGHSDISTTEIYTHVEQERLKEAYMKAHPFANCKKLK
;
A
#
# COMPACT_ATOMS: atom_id res chain seq x y z
N MET A 1 -14.19 -28.77 18.73
CA MET A 1 -14.59 -28.39 17.36
C MET A 1 -13.46 -28.72 16.41
N LYS A 2 -13.76 -29.29 15.22
CA LYS A 2 -12.70 -29.64 14.26
C LYS A 2 -11.95 -28.37 13.79
N LEU A 3 -10.63 -28.41 13.79
CA LEU A 3 -9.75 -27.27 13.49
C LEU A 3 -10.06 -26.64 12.11
N ASP A 4 -10.16 -27.46 11.06
CA ASP A 4 -10.42 -26.97 9.69
C ASP A 4 -11.79 -26.29 9.55
N GLN A 5 -12.78 -26.72 10.32
CA GLN A 5 -14.08 -26.07 10.36
C GLN A 5 -13.99 -24.71 11.04
N ALA A 6 -13.30 -24.64 12.19
CA ALA A 6 -13.09 -23.43 12.95
C ALA A 6 -12.38 -22.34 12.13
N ILE A 7 -11.32 -22.72 11.39
CA ILE A 7 -10.58 -21.81 10.52
C ILE A 7 -11.47 -21.31 9.39
N ARG A 8 -12.20 -22.20 8.70
CA ARG A 8 -13.12 -21.77 7.62
C ARG A 8 -14.16 -20.78 8.11
N GLU A 9 -14.80 -21.06 9.25
CA GLU A 9 -15.81 -20.16 9.81
C GLU A 9 -15.24 -18.82 10.22
N TYR A 10 -14.02 -18.78 10.78
CA TYR A 10 -13.34 -17.54 11.11
C TYR A 10 -13.00 -16.73 9.86
N ILE A 11 -12.45 -17.34 8.81
CA ILE A 11 -12.13 -16.65 7.56
C ILE A 11 -13.38 -16.07 6.90
N ILE A 12 -14.51 -16.81 6.92
CA ILE A 12 -15.80 -16.30 6.45
C ILE A 12 -16.23 -15.09 7.29
N SER A 13 -16.11 -15.15 8.62
CA SER A 13 -16.52 -14.05 9.50
C SER A 13 -15.70 -12.77 9.28
N LEU A 14 -14.42 -12.88 8.94
CA LEU A 14 -13.57 -11.73 8.62
C LEU A 14 -14.09 -10.95 7.41
N SER A 15 -14.61 -11.64 6.40
CA SER A 15 -15.14 -11.02 5.18
C SER A 15 -16.56 -10.51 5.34
N THR A 16 -17.44 -11.26 6.04
CA THR A 16 -18.88 -10.98 6.12
C THR A 16 -19.24 -10.09 7.30
N ALA A 17 -18.78 -10.42 8.50
CA ALA A 17 -19.15 -9.69 9.72
C ALA A 17 -18.21 -8.53 10.04
N GLU A 18 -16.90 -8.71 9.82
CA GLU A 18 -15.91 -7.68 10.14
C GLU A 18 -15.56 -6.77 8.96
N GLY A 19 -16.02 -7.06 7.75
CA GLY A 19 -15.75 -6.25 6.56
C GLY A 19 -14.25 -6.04 6.26
N LYS A 20 -13.39 -7.01 6.62
CA LYS A 20 -11.94 -6.88 6.39
C LYS A 20 -11.61 -6.86 4.91
N ALA A 21 -10.61 -6.07 4.54
CA ALA A 21 -10.11 -6.00 3.18
C ALA A 21 -9.62 -7.37 2.69
N LYS A 22 -9.81 -7.68 1.41
CA LYS A 22 -9.42 -8.94 0.76
C LYS A 22 -8.00 -9.38 1.11
N ASN A 23 -7.02 -8.48 1.00
CA ASN A 23 -5.61 -8.77 1.33
C ASN A 23 -5.41 -9.17 2.80
N THR A 24 -6.20 -8.62 3.72
CA THR A 24 -6.16 -9.00 5.14
C THR A 24 -6.69 -10.42 5.33
N VAL A 25 -7.81 -10.74 4.68
CA VAL A 25 -8.41 -12.08 4.72
C VAL A 25 -7.45 -13.13 4.13
N GLU A 26 -6.83 -12.84 3.00
CA GLU A 26 -5.84 -13.71 2.36
C GLU A 26 -4.59 -13.91 3.24
N SER A 27 -4.10 -12.84 3.89
CA SER A 27 -2.98 -12.93 4.81
C SER A 27 -3.29 -13.82 6.02
N TYR A 28 -4.46 -13.62 6.63
CA TYR A 28 -4.92 -14.43 7.77
C TYR A 28 -5.16 -15.88 7.36
N SER A 29 -5.74 -16.11 6.18
CA SER A 29 -5.95 -17.46 5.64
C SER A 29 -4.62 -18.22 5.46
N ARG A 30 -3.58 -17.54 4.97
CA ARG A 30 -2.24 -18.11 4.81
C ARG A 30 -1.61 -18.47 6.15
N ASP A 31 -1.66 -17.54 7.11
CA ASP A 31 -1.11 -17.75 8.44
C ASP A 31 -1.80 -18.88 9.19
N LEU A 32 -3.14 -18.95 9.11
CA LEU A 32 -3.90 -20.01 9.78
C LEU A 32 -3.76 -21.36 9.08
N ARG A 33 -3.53 -21.40 7.78
CA ARG A 33 -3.19 -22.65 7.08
C ARG A 33 -1.87 -23.20 7.61
N GLN A 34 -0.83 -22.37 7.67
CA GLN A 34 0.47 -22.78 8.20
C GLN A 34 0.37 -23.24 9.67
N TYR A 35 -0.42 -22.56 10.48
CA TYR A 35 -0.68 -22.96 11.86
C TYR A 35 -1.44 -24.28 11.94
N SER A 36 -2.45 -24.49 11.08
CA SER A 36 -3.19 -25.76 10.98
C SER A 36 -2.29 -26.92 10.59
N ASP A 37 -1.38 -26.70 9.64
CA ASP A 37 -0.45 -27.74 9.18
C ASP A 37 0.47 -28.17 10.33
N TYR A 38 1.06 -27.22 11.06
CA TYR A 38 1.85 -27.50 12.27
C TYR A 38 1.07 -28.27 13.34
N LEU A 39 -0.18 -27.86 13.62
CA LEU A 39 -1.01 -28.55 14.61
C LEU A 39 -1.31 -29.99 14.20
N LYS A 40 -1.58 -30.23 12.91
CA LYS A 40 -1.84 -31.58 12.37
C LYS A 40 -0.60 -32.46 12.42
N GLU A 41 0.58 -31.93 12.14
CA GLU A 41 1.86 -32.62 12.30
C GLU A 41 2.08 -33.07 13.76
N ASN A 42 1.54 -32.32 14.73
CA ASN A 42 1.54 -32.65 16.14
C ASN A 42 0.27 -33.41 16.62
N TYR A 43 -0.50 -34.00 15.68
CA TYR A 43 -1.71 -34.77 15.94
C TYR A 43 -2.84 -33.98 16.64
N ILE A 44 -2.85 -32.66 16.54
CA ILE A 44 -3.88 -31.80 17.11
C ILE A 44 -4.87 -31.38 16.00
N THR A 45 -6.04 -32.01 16.00
CA THR A 45 -7.10 -31.77 15.00
C THR A 45 -8.36 -31.14 15.58
N ASP A 46 -8.40 -30.95 16.90
CA ASP A 46 -9.50 -30.32 17.61
C ASP A 46 -9.03 -29.06 18.35
N THR A 47 -9.81 -27.99 18.22
CA THR A 47 -9.47 -26.68 18.82
C THR A 47 -9.41 -26.70 20.35
N SER A 48 -10.14 -27.63 21.01
CA SER A 48 -10.14 -27.75 22.47
C SER A 48 -8.86 -28.38 23.02
N LYS A 49 -8.05 -28.98 22.15
CA LYS A 49 -6.77 -29.63 22.52
C LYS A 49 -5.56 -28.70 22.32
N ILE A 50 -5.79 -27.47 21.85
CA ILE A 50 -4.73 -26.51 21.67
C ILE A 50 -4.44 -25.86 23.01
N GLU A 51 -3.24 -26.03 23.50
CA GLU A 51 -2.75 -25.48 24.76
C GLU A 51 -1.80 -24.31 24.50
N GLU A 52 -1.53 -23.54 25.53
CA GLU A 52 -0.62 -22.38 25.47
C GLU A 52 0.80 -22.82 25.03
N GLU A 53 1.29 -23.92 25.56
CA GLU A 53 2.58 -24.52 25.23
C GLU A 53 2.69 -24.89 23.76
N THR A 54 1.60 -25.37 23.17
CA THR A 54 1.54 -25.68 21.73
C THR A 54 1.77 -24.43 20.87
N ILE A 55 1.19 -23.30 21.29
CA ILE A 55 1.37 -22.03 20.58
C ILE A 55 2.81 -21.51 20.73
N TYR A 56 3.39 -21.62 21.92
CA TYR A 56 4.80 -21.23 22.11
C TYR A 56 5.74 -22.11 21.29
N SER A 57 5.56 -23.42 21.27
CA SER A 57 6.37 -24.32 20.45
C SER A 57 6.27 -24.00 18.96
N TYR A 58 5.07 -23.64 18.47
CA TYR A 58 4.90 -23.17 17.09
C TYR A 58 5.65 -21.87 16.83
N ILE A 59 5.59 -20.92 17.77
CA ILE A 59 6.28 -19.63 17.64
C ILE A 59 7.80 -19.84 17.63
N ASP A 60 8.32 -20.75 18.43
CA ASP A 60 9.75 -21.07 18.45
C ASP A 60 10.19 -21.68 17.13
N ASP A 61 9.43 -22.60 16.54
CA ASP A 61 9.67 -23.13 15.20
C ASP A 61 9.67 -22.02 14.12
N LEU A 62 8.87 -20.97 14.27
CA LEU A 62 8.87 -19.84 13.36
C LEU A 62 10.11 -18.94 13.52
N ASN A 63 10.74 -18.88 14.70
CA ASN A 63 11.91 -18.02 14.94
C ASN A 63 13.11 -18.38 14.05
N ASP A 64 13.26 -19.65 13.70
CA ASP A 64 14.32 -20.13 12.84
C ASP A 64 14.10 -19.82 11.35
N ARG A 65 12.85 -19.54 10.96
CA ARG A 65 12.45 -19.43 9.55
C ARG A 65 12.02 -18.02 9.12
N TYR A 66 11.59 -17.20 10.07
CA TYR A 66 10.95 -15.90 9.75
C TYR A 66 11.54 -14.73 10.52
N ALA A 67 11.49 -13.55 9.91
CA ALA A 67 11.82 -12.30 10.58
C ALA A 67 10.79 -11.96 11.67
N SER A 68 11.23 -11.30 12.75
CA SER A 68 10.40 -10.92 13.91
C SER A 68 9.12 -10.16 13.55
N THR A 69 9.12 -9.37 12.47
CA THR A 69 7.93 -8.64 11.99
C THR A 69 6.86 -9.60 11.44
N SER A 70 7.28 -10.64 10.72
CA SER A 70 6.38 -11.69 10.21
C SER A 70 5.81 -12.51 11.34
N ILE A 71 6.65 -12.89 12.31
CA ILE A 71 6.23 -13.63 13.51
C ILE A 71 5.20 -12.84 14.31
N ASN A 72 5.39 -11.53 14.51
CA ASN A 72 4.42 -10.69 15.21
C ASN A 72 3.07 -10.62 14.47
N ARG A 73 3.08 -10.60 13.13
CA ARG A 73 1.86 -10.67 12.34
C ARG A 73 1.14 -12.01 12.55
N ILE A 74 1.87 -13.13 12.47
CA ILE A 74 1.31 -14.48 12.70
C ILE A 74 0.75 -14.60 14.11
N LYS A 75 1.47 -14.14 15.15
CA LYS A 75 0.98 -14.08 16.53
C LYS A 75 -0.35 -13.31 16.63
N THR A 76 -0.45 -12.16 15.92
CA THR A 76 -1.69 -11.37 15.89
C THR A 76 -2.83 -12.16 15.25
N THR A 77 -2.58 -12.86 14.15
CA THR A 77 -3.56 -13.72 13.49
C THR A 77 -4.06 -14.83 14.41
N ILE A 78 -3.15 -15.54 15.09
CA ILE A 78 -3.47 -16.63 16.04
C ILE A 78 -4.31 -16.10 17.20
N ARG A 79 -3.91 -14.98 17.81
CA ARG A 79 -4.66 -14.36 18.91
C ARG A 79 -6.07 -13.96 18.49
N ASN A 80 -6.22 -13.37 17.32
CA ASN A 80 -7.55 -12.98 16.83
C ASN A 80 -8.42 -14.21 16.53
N PHE A 81 -7.84 -15.28 16.00
CA PHE A 81 -8.53 -16.55 15.80
C PHE A 81 -9.03 -17.17 17.10
N HIS A 82 -8.16 -17.32 18.11
CA HIS A 82 -8.55 -17.90 19.39
C HIS A 82 -9.54 -17.01 20.16
N ARG A 83 -9.38 -15.69 20.09
CA ARG A 83 -10.37 -14.75 20.64
C ARG A 83 -11.74 -14.90 19.98
N TYR A 84 -11.80 -15.09 18.66
CA TYR A 84 -13.05 -15.38 17.95
C TYR A 84 -13.69 -16.67 18.44
N LEU A 85 -12.91 -17.74 18.63
CA LEU A 85 -13.42 -19.01 19.14
C LEU A 85 -13.92 -18.88 20.59
N ASN A 86 -13.21 -18.14 21.42
CA ASN A 86 -13.66 -17.84 22.78
C ASN A 86 -14.98 -17.07 22.77
N PHE A 87 -15.07 -15.99 21.99
CA PHE A 87 -16.27 -15.17 21.93
C PHE A 87 -17.49 -15.93 21.38
N LYS A 88 -17.31 -16.69 20.29
CA LYS A 88 -18.41 -17.34 19.60
C LYS A 88 -18.85 -18.67 20.22
N TYR A 89 -17.90 -19.42 20.73
CA TYR A 89 -18.11 -20.80 21.20
C TYR A 89 -17.78 -21.01 22.67
N ASN A 90 -17.41 -19.95 23.38
CA ASN A 90 -16.99 -20.00 24.80
C ASN A 90 -15.86 -21.00 25.07
N LEU A 91 -14.96 -21.19 24.06
CA LEU A 91 -13.79 -22.03 24.21
C LEU A 91 -12.70 -21.29 24.99
N LYS A 92 -11.89 -22.02 25.77
CA LYS A 92 -10.71 -21.45 26.42
C LYS A 92 -9.79 -20.82 25.36
N ASP A 93 -9.30 -19.60 25.61
CA ASP A 93 -8.32 -18.92 24.75
C ASP A 93 -6.89 -19.22 25.19
N PRO A 94 -6.16 -20.13 24.53
CA PRO A 94 -4.79 -20.48 24.87
C PRO A 94 -3.77 -19.40 24.47
N SER A 95 -4.20 -18.36 23.76
CA SER A 95 -3.33 -17.31 23.24
C SER A 95 -3.28 -16.04 24.10
N LEU A 96 -3.95 -16.02 25.26
CA LEU A 96 -4.05 -14.83 26.11
C LEU A 96 -2.69 -14.24 26.48
N ASN A 97 -1.72 -15.09 26.83
CA ASN A 97 -0.39 -14.66 27.27
C ASN A 97 0.63 -14.55 26.12
N VAL A 98 0.24 -14.84 24.88
CA VAL A 98 1.13 -14.73 23.73
C VAL A 98 1.45 -13.27 23.45
N ALA A 99 2.59 -12.79 23.95
CA ALA A 99 3.04 -11.44 23.78
C ALA A 99 3.55 -11.20 22.35
N THR A 100 3.17 -10.06 21.75
CA THR A 100 3.85 -9.56 20.56
C THR A 100 5.10 -8.80 21.02
N SER A 101 6.29 -9.19 20.55
CA SER A 101 7.51 -8.48 20.87
C SER A 101 7.46 -7.08 20.26
N LYS A 102 7.73 -6.05 21.06
CA LYS A 102 7.99 -4.71 20.55
C LYS A 102 9.34 -4.76 19.82
N GLY A 103 9.32 -4.95 18.51
CA GLY A 103 10.54 -4.85 17.71
C GLY A 103 11.25 -3.51 17.98
N LYS A 104 12.58 -3.49 17.95
CA LYS A 104 13.35 -2.23 18.01
C LYS A 104 12.80 -1.31 16.92
N LYS A 105 12.29 -0.14 17.31
CA LYS A 105 11.87 0.90 16.35
C LYS A 105 13.09 1.30 15.54
N ARG A 106 13.20 0.80 14.32
CA ARG A 106 14.16 1.33 13.36
C ARG A 106 13.66 2.69 12.91
N LEU A 107 14.57 3.66 12.81
CA LEU A 107 14.22 4.96 12.22
C LEU A 107 13.61 4.71 10.83
N PRO A 108 12.52 5.39 10.50
CA PRO A 108 11.90 5.24 9.19
C PRO A 108 12.90 5.60 8.09
N ILE A 109 13.13 4.70 7.17
CA ILE A 109 13.99 4.94 6.00
C ILE A 109 13.11 5.61 4.95
N TYR A 110 13.45 6.85 4.57
CA TYR A 110 12.86 7.55 3.44
C TYR A 110 13.95 7.98 2.46
N ALA A 111 13.58 8.26 1.21
CA ALA A 111 14.47 8.80 0.21
C ALA A 111 14.58 10.32 0.38
N THR A 112 15.77 10.89 0.31
CA THR A 112 15.98 12.33 0.28
C THR A 112 15.51 12.93 -1.05
N LYS A 113 15.31 14.25 -1.12
CA LYS A 113 14.96 14.95 -2.37
C LYS A 113 15.96 14.66 -3.48
N GLN A 114 17.26 14.68 -3.16
CA GLN A 114 18.32 14.36 -4.10
C GLN A 114 18.27 12.90 -4.59
N GLU A 115 17.92 11.94 -3.72
CA GLU A 115 17.74 10.54 -4.12
C GLU A 115 16.51 10.36 -5.02
N ILE A 116 15.43 11.11 -4.77
CA ILE A 116 14.25 11.11 -5.66
C ILE A 116 14.62 11.71 -7.02
N GLU A 117 15.35 12.83 -7.06
CA GLU A 117 15.84 13.42 -8.32
C GLU A 117 16.70 12.44 -9.11
N LYS A 118 17.64 11.76 -8.44
CA LYS A 118 18.44 10.70 -9.08
C LYS A 118 17.58 9.56 -9.60
N LEU A 119 16.58 9.12 -8.82
CA LEU A 119 15.67 8.04 -9.23
C LEU A 119 14.88 8.42 -10.48
N MET A 120 14.43 9.68 -10.59
CA MET A 120 13.69 10.15 -11.76
C MET A 120 14.59 10.47 -12.97
N SER A 121 15.90 10.69 -12.76
CA SER A 121 16.83 11.04 -13.84
C SER A 121 17.35 9.85 -14.67
N VAL A 122 17.07 8.60 -14.25
CA VAL A 122 17.54 7.40 -14.98
C VAL A 122 16.62 6.96 -16.12
N PHE A 123 15.51 7.67 -16.35
CA PHE A 123 14.56 7.34 -17.40
C PHE A 123 14.86 8.10 -18.69
N ASN A 124 14.66 7.41 -19.81
CA ASN A 124 14.65 8.02 -21.14
C ASN A 124 13.21 8.17 -21.63
N ASP A 125 12.65 9.37 -21.52
CA ASP A 125 11.25 9.65 -21.87
C ASP A 125 10.96 9.54 -23.40
N GLU A 126 11.98 9.35 -24.24
CA GLU A 126 11.82 9.05 -25.67
C GLU A 126 11.48 7.57 -25.90
N ASP A 127 11.86 6.67 -24.98
CA ASP A 127 11.47 5.27 -25.02
C ASP A 127 10.07 5.08 -24.40
N PRO A 128 9.13 4.45 -25.13
CA PRO A 128 7.76 4.27 -24.62
C PRO A 128 7.66 3.47 -23.33
N GLN A 129 8.56 2.49 -23.09
CA GLN A 129 8.54 1.71 -21.87
C GLN A 129 9.10 2.54 -20.71
N ASP A 130 10.18 3.27 -20.91
CA ASP A 130 10.75 4.14 -19.87
C ASP A 130 9.80 5.31 -19.53
N LEU A 131 9.15 5.92 -20.52
CA LEU A 131 8.13 6.95 -20.28
C LEU A 131 6.96 6.42 -19.43
N PHE A 132 6.50 5.21 -19.72
CA PHE A 132 5.47 4.55 -18.92
C PHE A 132 5.93 4.31 -17.47
N ASP A 133 7.12 3.76 -17.30
CA ASP A 133 7.71 3.44 -16.01
C ASP A 133 8.00 4.70 -15.19
N HIS A 134 8.55 5.73 -15.83
CA HIS A 134 8.75 7.05 -15.23
C HIS A 134 7.42 7.65 -14.75
N THR A 135 6.39 7.62 -15.61
CA THR A 135 5.07 8.14 -15.25
C THR A 135 4.48 7.43 -14.03
N ILE A 136 4.67 6.10 -13.90
CA ILE A 136 4.23 5.34 -12.71
C ILE A 136 4.94 5.84 -11.45
N LEU A 137 6.29 5.91 -11.48
CA LEU A 137 7.06 6.31 -10.30
C LEU A 137 6.77 7.76 -9.90
N GLU A 138 6.73 8.65 -10.88
CA GLU A 138 6.40 10.06 -10.67
C GLU A 138 4.97 10.21 -10.12
N THR A 139 4.01 9.43 -10.60
CA THR A 139 2.64 9.45 -10.08
C THR A 139 2.57 8.96 -8.62
N ILE A 140 3.29 7.89 -8.28
CA ILE A 140 3.31 7.38 -6.89
C ILE A 140 3.95 8.40 -5.95
N TYR A 141 5.07 8.99 -6.33
CA TYR A 141 5.75 9.98 -5.51
C TYR A 141 5.01 11.32 -5.52
N GLY A 142 4.71 11.87 -6.70
CA GLY A 142 4.10 13.19 -6.84
C GLY A 142 2.70 13.29 -6.23
N LEU A 143 1.94 12.22 -6.18
CA LEU A 143 0.61 12.18 -5.57
C LEU A 143 0.57 11.44 -4.21
N GLY A 144 1.69 10.91 -3.76
CA GLY A 144 1.78 10.16 -2.50
C GLY A 144 0.86 8.93 -2.45
N LEU A 145 0.66 8.23 -3.57
CA LEU A 145 -0.29 7.13 -3.68
C LEU A 145 0.19 5.85 -2.98
N ARG A 146 -0.78 5.04 -2.52
CA ARG A 146 -0.51 3.62 -2.25
C ARG A 146 -0.32 2.90 -3.59
N VAL A 147 0.51 1.85 -3.61
CA VAL A 147 0.74 1.07 -4.85
C VAL A 147 -0.57 0.54 -5.45
N SER A 148 -1.48 0.06 -4.63
CA SER A 148 -2.81 -0.40 -5.08
C SER A 148 -3.66 0.71 -5.68
N GLU A 149 -3.59 1.94 -5.14
CA GLU A 149 -4.30 3.11 -5.67
C GLU A 149 -3.77 3.49 -7.05
N CYS A 150 -2.45 3.40 -7.26
CA CYS A 150 -1.84 3.62 -8.57
C CYS A 150 -2.24 2.53 -9.57
N CYS A 151 -2.14 1.25 -9.19
CA CYS A 151 -2.52 0.12 -10.06
C CYS A 151 -4.02 0.12 -10.41
N ASP A 152 -4.87 0.55 -9.47
CA ASP A 152 -6.32 0.57 -9.64
C ASP A 152 -6.87 1.87 -10.25
N MET A 153 -6.01 2.86 -10.47
CA MET A 153 -6.40 4.17 -11.02
C MET A 153 -7.14 4.01 -12.36
N ARG A 154 -8.26 4.72 -12.48
CA ARG A 154 -9.08 4.75 -13.69
C ARG A 154 -8.89 6.04 -14.48
N THR A 155 -9.06 5.98 -15.78
CA THR A 155 -8.99 7.16 -16.65
C THR A 155 -10.01 8.24 -16.24
N SER A 156 -11.20 7.84 -15.79
CA SER A 156 -12.23 8.77 -15.31
C SER A 156 -11.90 9.48 -13.99
N GLN A 157 -10.87 9.03 -13.27
CA GLN A 157 -10.42 9.63 -12.02
C GLN A 157 -9.35 10.70 -12.23
N VAL A 158 -8.78 10.78 -13.43
CA VAL A 158 -7.67 11.69 -13.77
C VAL A 158 -8.20 12.86 -14.59
N ASN A 159 -8.19 14.02 -14.00
CA ASN A 159 -8.53 15.27 -14.70
C ASN A 159 -7.26 16.09 -14.93
N LEU A 160 -6.65 15.89 -16.10
CA LEU A 160 -5.43 16.59 -16.48
C LEU A 160 -5.70 18.07 -16.81
N THR A 161 -6.91 18.46 -17.16
CA THR A 161 -7.26 19.85 -17.46
C THR A 161 -7.21 20.69 -16.18
N ASP A 162 -7.97 20.29 -15.17
CA ASP A 162 -8.04 21.00 -13.89
C ASP A 162 -6.84 20.68 -12.98
N GLY A 163 -6.09 19.61 -13.29
CA GLY A 163 -4.89 19.21 -12.55
C GLY A 163 -5.20 18.50 -11.22
N PHE A 164 -6.17 17.57 -11.20
CA PHE A 164 -6.53 16.78 -10.04
C PHE A 164 -6.72 15.30 -10.37
N VAL A 165 -6.41 14.46 -9.39
CA VAL A 165 -6.79 13.03 -9.40
C VAL A 165 -7.73 12.75 -8.24
N LYS A 166 -8.82 12.03 -8.52
CA LYS A 166 -9.80 11.57 -7.54
C LYS A 166 -9.46 10.14 -7.13
N ILE A 167 -9.04 9.93 -5.90
CA ILE A 167 -8.64 8.62 -5.40
C ILE A 167 -9.69 8.08 -4.43
N LEU A 168 -10.07 6.83 -4.65
CA LEU A 168 -10.96 6.08 -3.77
C LEU A 168 -10.11 5.37 -2.70
N GLY A 169 -10.24 5.78 -1.45
CA GLY A 169 -9.51 5.22 -0.32
C GLY A 169 -10.25 4.08 0.38
N LYS A 170 -9.72 3.67 1.53
CA LYS A 170 -10.34 2.65 2.39
C LYS A 170 -11.72 3.13 2.88
N GLY A 171 -12.72 2.25 2.81
CA GLY A 171 -14.09 2.57 3.22
C GLY A 171 -14.87 3.41 2.20
N ASN A 172 -14.47 3.36 0.92
CA ASN A 172 -15.12 4.08 -0.18
C ASN A 172 -15.09 5.61 -0.04
N LYS A 173 -14.14 6.13 0.77
CA LYS A 173 -13.95 7.58 0.92
C LYS A 173 -13.12 8.12 -0.23
N GLU A 174 -13.63 9.14 -0.90
CA GLU A 174 -12.94 9.82 -1.99
C GLU A 174 -12.06 10.95 -1.45
N ARG A 175 -10.90 11.16 -2.07
CA ARG A 175 -10.07 12.34 -1.86
C ARG A 175 -9.56 12.89 -3.17
N LEU A 176 -9.44 14.19 -3.23
CA LEU A 176 -8.83 14.92 -4.36
C LEU A 176 -7.36 15.18 -4.07
N ILE A 177 -6.51 14.91 -5.05
CA ILE A 177 -5.06 15.17 -4.95
C ILE A 177 -4.68 16.09 -6.12
N PRO A 178 -4.10 17.25 -5.88
CA PRO A 178 -3.55 18.11 -6.93
C PRO A 178 -2.40 17.40 -7.65
N ILE A 179 -2.30 17.56 -8.96
CA ILE A 179 -1.23 16.97 -9.78
C ILE A 179 -0.13 18.01 -9.95
N PRO A 180 1.13 17.75 -9.54
CA PRO A 180 2.28 18.61 -9.85
C PRO A 180 2.48 18.75 -11.35
N ASP A 181 3.05 19.86 -11.81
CA ASP A 181 3.24 20.14 -13.24
C ASP A 181 4.10 19.09 -13.94
N THR A 182 5.15 18.59 -13.27
CA THR A 182 6.01 17.52 -13.78
C THR A 182 5.21 16.22 -13.98
N THR A 183 4.48 15.81 -12.96
CA THR A 183 3.62 14.61 -13.00
C THR A 183 2.54 14.75 -14.07
N LYS A 184 1.91 15.94 -14.16
CA LYS A 184 0.87 16.25 -15.15
C LYS A 184 1.41 16.11 -16.58
N LYS A 185 2.60 16.64 -16.84
CA LYS A 185 3.28 16.54 -18.14
C LYS A 185 3.52 15.08 -18.53
N LEU A 186 4.12 14.28 -17.63
CA LEU A 186 4.39 12.86 -17.88
C LEU A 186 3.11 12.05 -18.08
N MET A 187 2.08 12.27 -17.24
CA MET A 187 0.78 11.62 -17.40
C MET A 187 0.14 11.94 -18.75
N HIS A 188 0.25 13.18 -19.21
CA HIS A 188 -0.25 13.59 -20.51
C HIS A 188 0.52 12.92 -21.65
N MET A 189 1.86 12.94 -21.61
CA MET A 189 2.72 12.31 -22.62
C MET A 189 2.46 10.79 -22.69
N TYR A 190 2.42 10.10 -21.55
CA TYR A 190 2.09 8.68 -21.48
C TYR A 190 0.70 8.41 -22.07
N PHE A 191 -0.31 9.17 -21.67
CA PHE A 191 -1.68 8.95 -22.11
C PHE A 191 -1.84 9.13 -23.63
N ALA A 192 -1.26 10.19 -24.18
CA ALA A 192 -1.37 10.53 -25.60
C ALA A 192 -0.50 9.64 -26.50
N ASN A 193 0.76 9.38 -26.11
CA ASN A 193 1.76 8.79 -27.01
C ASN A 193 1.98 7.29 -26.79
N VAL A 194 1.71 6.78 -25.58
CA VAL A 194 2.01 5.38 -25.24
C VAL A 194 0.73 4.58 -25.01
N ARG A 195 -0.13 5.06 -24.10
CA ARG A 195 -1.34 4.33 -23.72
C ARG A 195 -2.27 4.08 -24.90
N THR A 196 -2.47 5.05 -25.77
CA THR A 196 -3.31 4.93 -26.98
C THR A 196 -2.80 3.83 -27.92
N LEU A 197 -1.47 3.68 -28.07
CA LEU A 197 -0.84 2.65 -28.88
C LEU A 197 -0.93 1.26 -28.25
N TRP A 198 -0.85 1.18 -26.93
CA TRP A 198 -0.86 -0.07 -26.19
C TRP A 198 -2.26 -0.60 -25.88
N GLN A 199 -3.28 0.24 -26.01
CA GLN A 199 -4.66 -0.15 -25.73
C GLN A 199 -5.22 -1.09 -26.79
N LYS A 200 -5.25 -2.39 -26.50
CA LYS A 200 -5.78 -3.44 -27.40
C LYS A 200 -7.25 -3.77 -27.13
N LYS A 201 -7.73 -3.52 -25.90
CA LYS A 201 -9.12 -3.78 -25.47
C LYS A 201 -9.65 -2.58 -24.71
N ASN A 202 -10.97 -2.45 -24.65
CA ASN A 202 -11.58 -1.40 -23.85
C ASN A 202 -11.28 -1.66 -22.37
N THR A 203 -10.46 -0.82 -21.78
CA THR A 203 -10.12 -0.84 -20.35
C THR A 203 -10.22 0.56 -19.77
N ASN A 204 -10.78 0.65 -18.58
CA ASN A 204 -10.88 1.90 -17.85
C ASN A 204 -9.66 2.18 -16.96
N ARG A 205 -8.67 1.29 -16.92
CA ARG A 205 -7.43 1.49 -16.14
C ARG A 205 -6.58 2.57 -16.77
N PHE A 206 -6.04 3.48 -15.97
CA PHE A 206 -5.15 4.53 -16.46
C PHE A 206 -3.81 3.94 -16.90
N PHE A 207 -3.16 3.14 -16.04
CA PHE A 207 -1.91 2.46 -16.36
C PHE A 207 -2.17 1.07 -16.95
N ILE A 208 -1.67 0.88 -18.18
CA ILE A 208 -1.67 -0.42 -18.89
C ILE A 208 -0.29 -0.68 -19.48
N ASN A 209 0.13 -1.93 -19.49
CA ASN A 209 1.39 -2.34 -20.08
C ASN A 209 1.26 -2.50 -21.62
N HIS A 210 2.37 -2.81 -22.31
CA HIS A 210 2.43 -2.98 -23.77
C HIS A 210 1.55 -4.11 -24.31
N PHE A 211 1.03 -5.01 -23.43
CA PHE A 211 0.02 -5.99 -23.80
C PHE A 211 -1.42 -5.46 -23.68
N GLY A 212 -1.61 -4.22 -23.25
CA GLY A 212 -2.91 -3.62 -22.94
C GLY A 212 -3.55 -4.11 -21.65
N LYS A 213 -2.77 -4.73 -20.75
CA LYS A 213 -3.22 -5.24 -19.46
C LYS A 213 -2.91 -4.27 -18.33
N PRO A 214 -3.78 -4.18 -17.29
CA PRO A 214 -3.49 -3.42 -16.07
C PRO A 214 -2.16 -3.84 -15.43
N ILE A 215 -1.50 -2.90 -14.77
CA ILE A 215 -0.32 -3.18 -13.95
C ILE A 215 -0.73 -3.77 -12.60
N TYR A 216 0.21 -4.38 -11.90
CA TYR A 216 0.03 -4.98 -10.59
C TYR A 216 1.17 -4.59 -9.63
N SER A 217 0.93 -4.73 -8.34
CA SER A 217 1.83 -4.21 -7.30
C SER A 217 3.26 -4.73 -7.40
N GLU A 218 3.44 -6.02 -7.72
CA GLU A 218 4.77 -6.64 -7.84
C GLU A 218 5.58 -6.02 -8.99
N TYR A 219 4.92 -5.66 -10.10
CA TYR A 219 5.57 -4.92 -11.20
C TYR A 219 6.16 -3.61 -10.70
N VAL A 220 5.36 -2.83 -9.97
CA VAL A 220 5.78 -1.52 -9.44
C VAL A 220 6.90 -1.67 -8.39
N GLU A 221 6.82 -2.69 -7.53
CA GLU A 221 7.87 -2.98 -6.54
C GLU A 221 9.20 -3.35 -7.21
N ASN A 222 9.14 -4.18 -8.27
CA ASN A 222 10.30 -4.55 -9.05
C ASN A 222 10.88 -3.35 -9.82
N LEU A 223 10.03 -2.53 -10.42
CA LEU A 223 10.41 -1.30 -11.11
C LEU A 223 11.18 -0.36 -10.16
N ILE A 224 10.63 -0.06 -8.99
CA ILE A 224 11.29 0.81 -8.00
C ILE A 224 12.65 0.23 -7.59
N ARG A 225 12.72 -1.07 -7.33
CA ARG A 225 13.97 -1.73 -6.93
C ARG A 225 15.05 -1.64 -8.01
N ASN A 226 14.67 -1.92 -9.26
CA ASN A 226 15.60 -1.92 -10.38
C ASN A 226 16.10 -0.50 -10.70
N LYS A 227 15.18 0.49 -10.76
CA LYS A 227 15.54 1.88 -11.04
C LYS A 227 16.31 2.53 -9.87
N ALA A 228 16.04 2.16 -8.62
CA ALA A 228 16.85 2.58 -7.48
C ALA A 228 18.27 2.04 -7.54
N TYR A 229 18.46 0.78 -7.98
CA TYR A 229 19.79 0.20 -8.21
C TYR A 229 20.52 0.92 -9.34
N GLU A 230 19.86 1.19 -10.47
CA GLU A 230 20.38 1.93 -11.61
C GLU A 230 20.81 3.36 -11.22
N ALA A 231 20.02 4.03 -10.38
CA ALA A 231 20.31 5.34 -9.83
C ALA A 231 21.44 5.35 -8.75
N GLY A 232 22.02 4.20 -8.42
CA GLY A 232 23.03 4.06 -7.37
C GLY A 232 22.52 4.27 -5.95
N ILE A 233 21.23 4.11 -5.72
CA ILE A 233 20.60 4.29 -4.40
C ILE A 233 20.75 2.99 -3.60
N LYS A 234 21.58 3.01 -2.57
CA LYS A 234 21.88 1.83 -1.74
C LYS A 234 20.73 1.45 -0.78
N LYS A 235 19.79 2.36 -0.52
CA LYS A 235 18.63 2.10 0.37
C LYS A 235 17.60 1.22 -0.33
N PRO A 236 17.01 0.24 0.35
CA PRO A 236 15.91 -0.52 -0.21
C PRO A 236 14.67 0.37 -0.32
N LEU A 237 14.40 0.91 -1.51
CA LEU A 237 13.19 1.68 -1.79
C LEU A 237 12.02 0.75 -2.07
N THR A 238 10.84 1.18 -1.66
CA THR A 238 9.55 0.51 -1.90
C THR A 238 8.46 1.56 -2.15
N PRO A 239 7.31 1.22 -2.74
CA PRO A 239 6.21 2.17 -2.90
C PRO A 239 5.81 2.85 -1.59
N HIS A 240 5.79 2.10 -0.49
CA HIS A 240 5.47 2.65 0.84
C HIS A 240 6.51 3.68 1.31
N LYS A 241 7.79 3.43 1.03
CA LYS A 241 8.86 4.38 1.37
C LYS A 241 8.82 5.63 0.49
N LEU A 242 8.49 5.52 -0.79
CA LEU A 242 8.27 6.69 -1.65
C LEU A 242 7.12 7.54 -1.14
N ARG A 243 6.01 6.93 -0.75
CA ARG A 243 4.89 7.64 -0.13
C ARG A 243 5.27 8.27 1.22
N HIS A 244 6.11 7.61 2.02
CA HIS A 244 6.63 8.18 3.26
C HIS A 244 7.56 9.38 2.97
N SER A 245 8.42 9.27 1.96
CA SER A 245 9.26 10.40 1.50
C SER A 245 8.42 11.59 1.05
N TYR A 246 7.35 11.35 0.29
CA TYR A 246 6.38 12.38 -0.08
C TYR A 246 5.83 13.13 1.14
N ALA A 247 5.33 12.40 2.15
CA ALA A 247 4.78 12.99 3.36
C ALA A 247 5.82 13.82 4.12
N THR A 248 7.06 13.29 4.25
CA THR A 248 8.17 13.96 4.91
C THR A 248 8.58 15.23 4.15
N HIS A 249 8.68 15.17 2.82
CA HIS A 249 9.07 16.32 2.00
C HIS A 249 8.02 17.42 1.98
N LEU A 250 6.73 17.09 2.03
CA LEU A 250 5.67 18.08 2.21
C LEU A 250 5.77 18.78 3.57
N LEU A 251 6.03 18.03 4.62
CA LEU A 251 6.20 18.57 5.98
C LEU A 251 7.43 19.50 6.04
N GLU A 252 8.57 19.08 5.47
CA GLU A 252 9.78 19.89 5.34
C GLU A 252 9.56 21.15 4.48
N GLY A 253 8.65 21.06 3.49
CA GLY A 253 8.22 22.16 2.63
C GLY A 253 7.24 23.13 3.31
N GLY A 254 6.86 22.86 4.57
CA GLY A 254 5.99 23.72 5.37
C GLY A 254 4.49 23.48 5.17
N ALA A 255 4.09 22.32 4.62
CA ALA A 255 2.68 21.96 4.56
C ALA A 255 2.14 21.66 5.99
N ASP A 256 0.92 22.11 6.25
CA ASP A 256 0.21 21.78 7.47
C ASP A 256 -0.04 20.25 7.57
N LEU A 257 0.10 19.71 8.77
CA LEU A 257 -0.09 18.28 9.01
C LEU A 257 -1.49 17.80 8.61
N ARG A 258 -2.52 18.63 8.76
CA ARG A 258 -3.89 18.31 8.35
C ARG A 258 -4.00 18.17 6.84
N VAL A 259 -3.36 19.07 6.09
CA VAL A 259 -3.29 19.00 4.61
C VAL A 259 -2.61 17.70 4.19
N ILE A 260 -1.49 17.33 4.83
CA ILE A 260 -0.78 16.08 4.54
C ILE A 260 -1.66 14.85 4.85
N GLN A 261 -2.37 14.84 5.98
CA GLN A 261 -3.27 13.76 6.36
C GLN A 261 -4.44 13.61 5.38
N GLU A 262 -4.99 14.73 4.91
CA GLU A 262 -6.05 14.78 3.91
C GLU A 262 -5.57 14.20 2.56
N LEU A 263 -4.44 14.67 2.04
CA LEU A 263 -3.82 14.16 0.81
C LEU A 263 -3.51 12.66 0.88
N LEU A 264 -3.08 12.19 2.05
CA LEU A 264 -2.77 10.78 2.27
C LEU A 264 -4.02 9.91 2.52
N GLY A 265 -5.16 10.49 2.88
CA GLY A 265 -6.39 9.75 3.19
C GLY A 265 -6.22 8.91 4.46
N HIS A 266 -5.84 9.54 5.57
CA HIS A 266 -5.82 8.92 6.90
C HIS A 266 -7.25 8.88 7.45
N SER A 267 -7.69 7.70 7.90
CA SER A 267 -9.09 7.36 8.21
C SER A 267 -9.71 8.06 9.41
N ASP A 268 -8.91 8.73 10.26
CA ASP A 268 -9.38 9.32 11.50
C ASP A 268 -10.00 10.73 11.35
N ILE A 269 -9.95 11.30 10.14
CA ILE A 269 -10.62 12.56 9.85
C ILE A 269 -11.85 12.24 8.99
N SER A 270 -13.03 12.25 9.65
CA SER A 270 -14.32 12.04 9.00
C SER A 270 -14.74 13.29 8.23
N THR A 271 -14.29 13.40 6.98
CA THR A 271 -14.87 14.39 6.07
C THR A 271 -15.19 13.72 4.74
N THR A 272 -16.43 13.29 4.62
CA THR A 272 -17.11 13.14 3.34
C THR A 272 -17.67 14.52 2.98
N GLU A 273 -16.81 15.53 2.94
CA GLU A 273 -17.22 16.86 2.49
C GLU A 273 -17.07 16.90 0.97
N ILE A 274 -18.13 17.39 0.33
CA ILE A 274 -18.09 17.73 -1.10
C ILE A 274 -17.11 18.90 -1.21
N TYR A 275 -15.92 18.64 -1.79
CA TYR A 275 -14.93 19.67 -1.99
C TYR A 275 -15.50 20.80 -2.83
N THR A 276 -15.65 21.97 -2.22
CA THR A 276 -16.02 23.20 -2.95
C THR A 276 -14.85 23.67 -3.82
N HIS A 277 -15.13 24.48 -4.84
CA HIS A 277 -14.06 25.06 -5.68
C HIS A 277 -13.01 25.82 -4.86
N VAL A 278 -13.44 26.53 -3.81
CA VAL A 278 -12.55 27.29 -2.93
C VAL A 278 -11.62 26.38 -2.13
N GLU A 279 -12.13 25.24 -1.66
CA GLU A 279 -11.31 24.24 -0.93
C GLU A 279 -10.31 23.56 -1.85
N GLN A 280 -10.68 23.29 -3.09
CA GLN A 280 -9.78 22.72 -4.10
C GLN A 280 -8.63 23.68 -4.42
N GLU A 281 -8.88 24.95 -4.62
CA GLU A 281 -7.85 25.97 -4.85
C GLU A 281 -6.93 26.11 -3.65
N ARG A 282 -7.47 26.19 -2.43
CA ARG A 282 -6.70 26.25 -1.20
C ARG A 282 -5.80 25.01 -1.01
N LEU A 283 -6.33 23.83 -1.27
CA LEU A 283 -5.57 22.58 -1.21
C LEU A 283 -4.44 22.57 -2.23
N LYS A 284 -4.74 23.02 -3.46
CA LYS A 284 -3.76 23.13 -4.55
C LYS A 284 -2.66 24.14 -4.22
N GLU A 285 -2.98 25.32 -3.74
CA GLU A 285 -2.00 26.32 -3.33
C GLU A 285 -1.08 25.82 -2.20
N ALA A 286 -1.65 25.26 -1.14
CA ALA A 286 -0.90 24.70 -0.03
C ALA A 286 0.05 23.57 -0.49
N TYR A 287 -0.45 22.72 -1.37
CA TYR A 287 0.31 21.62 -1.96
C TYR A 287 1.44 22.11 -2.86
N MET A 288 1.13 22.99 -3.83
CA MET A 288 2.09 23.52 -4.80
C MET A 288 3.21 24.33 -4.12
N LYS A 289 2.92 24.96 -2.99
CA LYS A 289 3.93 25.69 -2.20
C LYS A 289 4.92 24.75 -1.50
N ALA A 290 4.45 23.58 -1.05
CA ALA A 290 5.23 22.67 -0.21
C ALA A 290 5.90 21.52 -0.99
N HIS A 291 5.32 21.09 -2.13
CA HIS A 291 5.83 19.94 -2.87
C HIS A 291 7.12 20.26 -3.64
N PRO A 292 8.20 19.45 -3.52
CA PRO A 292 9.50 19.73 -4.13
C PRO A 292 9.45 19.93 -5.66
N PHE A 293 8.59 19.16 -6.34
CA PHE A 293 8.48 19.17 -7.81
C PHE A 293 7.33 20.03 -8.35
N ALA A 294 6.56 20.70 -7.48
CA ALA A 294 5.44 21.53 -7.93
C ALA A 294 5.91 22.77 -8.71
N ASN A 295 7.10 23.31 -8.37
CA ASN A 295 7.67 24.53 -8.96
C ASN A 295 8.98 24.28 -9.73
N CYS A 296 9.27 23.03 -10.12
CA CYS A 296 10.50 22.73 -10.84
C CYS A 296 10.44 23.27 -12.29
N LYS A 297 10.91 24.51 -12.50
CA LYS A 297 11.15 25.10 -13.83
C LYS A 297 12.32 24.46 -14.61
N LYS A 298 12.87 23.32 -14.15
CA LYS A 298 14.04 22.66 -14.73
C LYS A 298 13.76 21.22 -15.08
N LEU A 299 13.10 21.01 -16.21
CA LEU A 299 13.38 19.91 -17.11
C LEU A 299 13.43 20.55 -18.51
N LYS A 300 14.62 21.09 -18.83
CA LYS A 300 15.01 21.39 -20.21
C LYS A 300 15.58 20.14 -20.83
#